data_a35b528f867ff4e4aa7f1b15bb94525d
#
_entry.id   a35b528f867ff4e4aa7f1b15bb94525d
#
_cell.length_a   1.000
_cell.length_b   1.000
_cell.length_c   1.000
_cell.angle_alpha   90.00
_cell.angle_beta   90.00
_cell.angle_gamma   90.00
#
_symmetry.space_group_name_H-M   'P 1'
#
loop_
_entity.id
_entity.type
_entity.pdbx_description
1 polymer ?
#
loop_
_entity_poly.entity_id
_entity_poly.type
_entity_poly.pdbx_seq_one_letter_code
_entity_poly.pdbx_strand_id
1 'polypeptide(L)'
;MKDIRTKNKYLGNLAFILHAHLPYVRKNEKNSLEEDWYFQAVLECYLPLIRVLEESIKSEPENSKLTISLSPTLITLFQSSELQEKFPEWINTRIKLLNELPEKQRNASKFLLKNMSDQLIYWEKYSGNLIIRFKYLLETGCVDIITCAATHGYLPILRENPETVLGQIKTAIRHHHSTFDVKPLGIWLPECAYYENLDKILIECGIRYAVLDGHGILNSKPRPRYGVYAPICSKNGIAFFGRDSQSTLPVWSAKEGFPGDPSYREYHKDIGWELPLNKLKEHGISSIRPLGLKFYRITDNAISLGEKDFYKENLAEKKAEEHAEIYLSRRSEQLKKLNLNYKFNPILIAPFDAELFGHWWYEGPIFLKNIFKNSKKHLIKLTHLREILSLSPYIQVCDPSP
;
A
#
# COMPACT_ATOMS: atom_id res chain seq x y z
N MET A 1 -1.09 -23.47 39.48
CA MET A 1 -1.26 -22.50 38.39
C MET A 1 -1.86 -23.22 37.20
N LYS A 2 -3.17 -23.10 36.98
CA LYS A 2 -3.85 -23.75 35.84
C LYS A 2 -3.33 -23.09 34.55
N ASP A 3 -2.85 -23.92 33.63
CA ASP A 3 -2.37 -23.59 32.30
C ASP A 3 -3.55 -22.99 31.49
N ILE A 4 -3.66 -21.63 31.46
CA ILE A 4 -4.65 -20.93 30.65
C ILE A 4 -4.08 -20.90 29.22
N ARG A 5 -3.93 -22.06 28.62
CA ARG A 5 -3.82 -22.20 27.17
C ARG A 5 -5.24 -22.22 26.62
N THR A 6 -5.86 -21.06 26.48
CA THR A 6 -6.84 -20.89 25.40
C THR A 6 -6.13 -21.33 24.13
N LYS A 7 -6.56 -22.43 23.53
CA LYS A 7 -6.04 -22.94 22.25
C LYS A 7 -6.15 -21.82 21.24
N ASN A 8 -5.07 -21.05 21.10
CA ASN A 8 -5.02 -20.00 20.10
C ASN A 8 -5.17 -20.70 18.74
N LYS A 9 -6.26 -20.41 18.02
CA LYS A 9 -6.59 -21.01 16.74
C LYS A 9 -5.53 -20.69 15.68
N TYR A 10 -4.74 -19.62 15.90
CA TYR A 10 -3.76 -19.10 14.99
C TYR A 10 -2.34 -19.24 15.54
N LEU A 11 -1.37 -19.38 14.64
CA LEU A 11 0.06 -19.41 14.96
C LEU A 11 0.61 -18.03 15.35
N GLY A 12 -0.02 -16.97 14.86
CA GLY A 12 0.35 -15.60 15.11
C GLY A 12 -0.38 -14.64 14.19
N ASN A 13 0.07 -13.39 14.21
CA ASN A 13 -0.54 -12.32 13.46
C ASN A 13 0.33 -11.88 12.29
N LEU A 14 -0.30 -11.40 11.22
CA LEU A 14 0.34 -10.74 10.09
C LEU A 14 -0.38 -9.42 9.85
N ALA A 15 0.34 -8.32 9.89
CA ALA A 15 -0.18 -6.99 9.60
C ALA A 15 0.45 -6.45 8.34
N PHE A 16 -0.37 -6.22 7.32
CA PHE A 16 -0.01 -5.40 6.17
C PHE A 16 -0.23 -3.93 6.52
N ILE A 17 0.75 -3.11 6.22
CA ILE A 17 0.64 -1.65 6.29
C ILE A 17 0.91 -1.10 4.90
N LEU A 18 -0.08 -0.43 4.31
CA LEU A 18 0.02 0.15 2.99
C LEU A 18 0.12 1.67 3.13
N HIS A 19 1.28 2.21 2.79
CA HIS A 19 1.50 3.65 2.78
C HIS A 19 1.13 4.22 1.41
N ALA A 20 0.01 4.93 1.34
CA ALA A 20 -0.46 5.60 0.14
C ALA A 20 -0.03 7.07 0.16
N HIS A 21 0.84 7.42 -0.77
CA HIS A 21 1.39 8.76 -0.88
C HIS A 21 1.65 9.16 -2.32
N LEU A 22 1.20 10.36 -2.68
CA LEU A 22 1.68 11.10 -3.84
C LEU A 22 2.02 12.53 -3.42
N PRO A 23 3.07 13.13 -3.99
CA PRO A 23 3.33 14.55 -3.82
C PRO A 23 2.16 15.37 -4.38
N TYR A 24 2.06 16.63 -4.02
CA TYR A 24 1.00 17.50 -4.54
C TYR A 24 1.30 17.86 -6.01
N VAL A 25 0.65 17.13 -6.92
CA VAL A 25 0.96 17.11 -8.36
C VAL A 25 0.02 17.97 -9.22
N ARG A 26 -0.62 18.97 -8.65
CA ARG A 26 -1.47 19.89 -9.42
C ARG A 26 -0.65 20.92 -10.19
N LYS A 27 -0.93 21.05 -11.50
CA LYS A 27 -0.45 22.12 -12.34
C LYS A 27 -1.61 22.74 -13.12
N ASN A 28 -1.45 24.00 -13.50
CA ASN A 28 -2.43 24.72 -14.32
C ASN A 28 -2.37 24.30 -15.81
N GLU A 29 -1.49 23.38 -16.18
CA GLU A 29 -1.35 22.89 -17.55
C GLU A 29 -2.29 21.70 -17.78
N LYS A 30 -3.06 21.76 -18.86
CA LYS A 30 -3.93 20.64 -19.26
C LYS A 30 -3.07 19.43 -19.65
N ASN A 31 -3.42 18.24 -19.14
CA ASN A 31 -2.73 16.98 -19.42
C ASN A 31 -1.24 17.00 -19.00
N SER A 32 -0.91 17.50 -17.82
CA SER A 32 0.45 17.44 -17.30
C SER A 32 0.89 16.00 -16.99
N LEU A 33 2.19 15.75 -17.03
CA LEU A 33 2.77 14.44 -16.66
C LEU A 33 2.44 14.08 -15.20
N GLU A 34 2.44 15.07 -14.33
CA GLU A 34 2.19 14.89 -12.89
C GLU A 34 0.75 14.51 -12.61
N GLU A 35 -0.22 15.10 -13.36
CA GLU A 35 -1.62 14.65 -13.26
C GLU A 35 -1.79 13.22 -13.82
N ASP A 36 -1.05 12.86 -14.88
CA ASP A 36 -1.03 11.48 -15.40
C ASP A 36 -0.57 10.49 -14.34
N TRP A 37 0.42 10.80 -13.53
CA TRP A 37 0.85 9.91 -12.42
C TRP A 37 -0.26 9.69 -11.40
N TYR A 38 -0.96 10.75 -11.01
CA TYR A 38 -2.10 10.64 -10.12
C TYR A 38 -3.20 9.75 -10.71
N PHE A 39 -3.60 9.99 -11.96
CA PHE A 39 -4.67 9.21 -12.60
C PHE A 39 -4.27 7.75 -12.83
N GLN A 40 -3.01 7.47 -13.15
CA GLN A 40 -2.51 6.10 -13.23
C GLN A 40 -2.56 5.41 -11.87
N ALA A 41 -2.13 6.09 -10.80
CA ALA A 41 -2.21 5.53 -9.44
C ALA A 41 -3.67 5.30 -8.99
N VAL A 42 -4.59 6.21 -9.33
CA VAL A 42 -6.03 6.01 -9.10
C VAL A 42 -6.53 4.77 -9.81
N LEU A 43 -6.25 4.65 -11.11
CA LEU A 43 -6.72 3.55 -11.97
C LEU A 43 -6.14 2.19 -11.56
N GLU A 44 -4.82 2.16 -11.33
CA GLU A 44 -4.08 0.89 -11.21
C GLU A 44 -3.92 0.43 -9.75
N CYS A 45 -3.93 1.37 -8.78
CA CYS A 45 -3.72 1.05 -7.36
C CYS A 45 -4.96 1.34 -6.51
N TYR A 46 -5.37 2.59 -6.34
CA TYR A 46 -6.34 2.94 -5.30
C TYR A 46 -7.73 2.38 -5.55
N LEU A 47 -8.25 2.44 -6.78
CA LEU A 47 -9.53 1.83 -7.12
C LEU A 47 -9.52 0.30 -6.96
N PRO A 48 -8.54 -0.44 -7.54
CA PRO A 48 -8.44 -1.88 -7.33
C PRO A 48 -8.29 -2.26 -5.85
N LEU A 49 -7.48 -1.53 -5.07
CA LEU A 49 -7.26 -1.79 -3.65
C LEU A 49 -8.57 -1.64 -2.85
N ILE A 50 -9.31 -0.54 -3.04
CA ILE A 50 -10.61 -0.33 -2.38
C ILE A 50 -11.56 -1.47 -2.72
N ARG A 51 -11.68 -1.85 -4.01
CA ARG A 51 -12.59 -2.92 -4.45
C ARG A 51 -12.22 -4.28 -3.87
N VAL A 52 -10.93 -4.61 -3.84
CA VAL A 52 -10.45 -5.86 -3.22
C VAL A 52 -10.77 -5.88 -1.72
N LEU A 53 -10.58 -4.77 -1.02
CA LEU A 53 -10.92 -4.68 0.40
C LEU A 53 -12.41 -4.81 0.63
N GLU A 54 -13.25 -4.11 -0.11
CA GLU A 54 -14.72 -4.21 0.01
C GLU A 54 -15.23 -5.63 -0.24
N GLU A 55 -14.71 -6.28 -1.28
CA GLU A 55 -15.07 -7.66 -1.62
C GLU A 55 -14.61 -8.65 -0.55
N SER A 56 -13.37 -8.49 -0.07
CA SER A 56 -12.81 -9.36 0.96
C SER A 56 -13.49 -9.19 2.31
N ILE A 57 -13.77 -7.94 2.72
CA ILE A 57 -14.50 -7.65 3.96
C ILE A 57 -15.92 -8.20 3.91
N LYS A 58 -16.59 -8.12 2.78
CA LYS A 58 -17.93 -8.67 2.60
C LYS A 58 -17.96 -10.20 2.75
N SER A 59 -16.93 -10.89 2.29
CA SER A 59 -16.85 -12.36 2.33
C SER A 59 -16.24 -12.90 3.63
N GLU A 60 -15.17 -12.26 4.13
CA GLU A 60 -14.36 -12.73 5.27
C GLU A 60 -13.93 -11.54 6.18
N PRO A 61 -14.87 -10.86 6.88
CA PRO A 61 -14.57 -9.62 7.61
C PRO A 61 -13.50 -9.81 8.71
N GLU A 62 -13.54 -10.92 9.44
CA GLU A 62 -12.58 -11.20 10.51
C GLU A 62 -11.14 -11.37 10.00
N ASN A 63 -10.99 -11.69 8.72
CA ASN A 63 -9.72 -12.04 8.11
C ASN A 63 -9.26 -11.06 7.03
N SER A 64 -9.97 -9.94 6.86
CA SER A 64 -9.68 -8.91 5.85
C SER A 64 -9.26 -7.60 6.53
N LYS A 65 -8.24 -7.69 7.40
CA LYS A 65 -7.77 -6.56 8.19
C LYS A 65 -6.38 -6.09 7.75
N LEU A 66 -6.20 -4.79 7.65
CA LEU A 66 -4.91 -4.14 7.43
C LEU A 66 -4.90 -2.68 7.92
N THR A 67 -3.73 -2.06 7.91
CA THR A 67 -3.56 -0.62 8.18
C THR A 67 -3.25 0.10 6.86
N ILE A 68 -3.89 1.24 6.61
CA ILE A 68 -3.57 2.13 5.48
C ILE A 68 -3.09 3.46 6.04
N SER A 69 -1.94 3.92 5.59
CA SER A 69 -1.51 5.30 5.80
C SER A 69 -1.92 6.14 4.59
N LEU A 70 -2.73 7.16 4.81
CA LEU A 70 -3.09 8.12 3.77
C LEU A 70 -2.38 9.45 4.03
N SER A 71 -1.50 9.87 3.13
CA SER A 71 -0.83 11.17 3.26
C SER A 71 -1.83 12.32 3.05
N PRO A 72 -1.68 13.44 3.77
CA PRO A 72 -2.55 14.61 3.59
C PRO A 72 -2.54 15.16 2.16
N THR A 73 -1.40 15.12 1.47
CA THR A 73 -1.30 15.51 0.06
C THR A 73 -2.18 14.65 -0.84
N LEU A 74 -2.16 13.33 -0.67
CA LEU A 74 -3.01 12.41 -1.43
C LEU A 74 -4.50 12.61 -1.11
N ILE A 75 -4.85 12.77 0.17
CA ILE A 75 -6.23 13.08 0.56
C ILE A 75 -6.72 14.36 -0.12
N THR A 76 -5.89 15.40 -0.17
CA THR A 76 -6.21 16.66 -0.85
C THR A 76 -6.44 16.46 -2.36
N LEU A 77 -5.67 15.59 -3.00
CA LEU A 77 -5.88 15.24 -4.42
C LEU A 77 -7.21 14.49 -4.61
N PHE A 78 -7.54 13.54 -3.73
CA PHE A 78 -8.84 12.83 -3.78
C PHE A 78 -10.04 13.77 -3.56
N GLN A 79 -9.88 14.84 -2.79
CA GLN A 79 -10.93 15.84 -2.54
C GLN A 79 -11.07 16.90 -3.63
N SER A 80 -10.17 16.93 -4.60
CA SER A 80 -10.20 17.92 -5.70
C SER A 80 -11.32 17.60 -6.69
N SER A 81 -12.39 18.41 -6.71
CA SER A 81 -13.48 18.31 -7.70
C SER A 81 -12.96 18.35 -9.14
N GLU A 82 -11.99 19.23 -9.41
CA GLU A 82 -11.36 19.34 -10.72
C GLU A 82 -10.71 18.02 -11.18
N LEU A 83 -9.97 17.35 -10.30
CA LEU A 83 -9.36 16.05 -10.65
C LEU A 83 -10.43 14.95 -10.75
N GLN A 84 -11.48 15.02 -9.95
CA GLN A 84 -12.61 14.10 -10.04
C GLN A 84 -13.32 14.21 -11.40
N GLU A 85 -13.52 15.43 -11.91
CA GLU A 85 -14.13 15.70 -13.22
C GLU A 85 -13.21 15.34 -14.39
N LYS A 86 -11.91 15.51 -14.26
CA LYS A 86 -10.91 15.19 -15.30
C LYS A 86 -10.69 13.68 -15.49
N PHE A 87 -10.84 12.85 -14.47
CA PHE A 87 -10.52 11.43 -14.54
C PHE A 87 -11.30 10.66 -15.62
N PRO A 88 -12.63 10.84 -15.80
CA PRO A 88 -13.37 10.21 -16.90
C PRO A 88 -12.88 10.65 -18.29
N GLU A 89 -12.54 11.91 -18.50
CA GLU A 89 -11.98 12.40 -19.76
C GLU A 89 -10.62 11.75 -20.04
N TRP A 90 -9.78 11.69 -19.01
CA TRP A 90 -8.46 11.08 -19.07
C TRP A 90 -8.54 9.60 -19.45
N ILE A 91 -9.41 8.82 -18.80
CA ILE A 91 -9.59 7.38 -19.08
C ILE A 91 -10.16 7.14 -20.48
N ASN A 92 -11.16 7.92 -20.88
CA ASN A 92 -11.78 7.82 -22.20
C ASN A 92 -10.78 8.11 -23.34
N THR A 93 -9.84 9.02 -23.12
CA THR A 93 -8.74 9.28 -24.07
C THR A 93 -7.88 8.04 -24.27
N ARG A 94 -7.54 7.32 -23.17
CA ARG A 94 -6.78 6.06 -23.24
C ARG A 94 -7.56 4.93 -23.93
N ILE A 95 -8.84 4.81 -23.65
CA ILE A 95 -9.72 3.85 -24.32
C ILE A 95 -9.78 4.09 -25.83
N LYS A 96 -9.88 5.37 -26.27
CA LYS A 96 -9.84 5.72 -27.70
C LYS A 96 -8.52 5.31 -28.35
N LEU A 97 -7.39 5.67 -27.73
CA LEU A 97 -6.06 5.28 -28.21
C LEU A 97 -5.90 3.77 -28.36
N LEU A 98 -6.36 2.97 -27.39
CA LEU A 98 -6.28 1.52 -27.45
C LEU A 98 -7.14 0.94 -28.60
N ASN A 99 -8.31 1.50 -28.86
CA ASN A 99 -9.18 1.07 -29.96
C ASN A 99 -8.63 1.38 -31.34
N GLU A 100 -7.75 2.36 -31.47
CA GLU A 100 -7.10 2.77 -32.72
C GLU A 100 -5.79 2.03 -33.00
N LEU A 101 -5.32 1.18 -32.08
CA LEU A 101 -4.13 0.37 -32.28
C LEU A 101 -4.31 -0.66 -33.40
N PRO A 102 -3.22 -1.11 -34.06
CA PRO A 102 -3.25 -2.25 -34.95
C PRO A 102 -3.89 -3.47 -34.31
N GLU A 103 -4.58 -4.29 -35.10
CA GLU A 103 -5.42 -5.39 -34.62
C GLU A 103 -4.75 -6.30 -33.59
N LYS A 104 -3.48 -6.68 -33.81
CA LYS A 104 -2.71 -7.54 -32.92
C LYS A 104 -2.55 -6.91 -31.52
N GLN A 105 -2.17 -5.62 -31.46
CA GLN A 105 -2.01 -4.88 -30.21
C GLN A 105 -3.36 -4.60 -29.54
N ARG A 106 -4.38 -4.25 -30.32
CA ARG A 106 -5.75 -4.07 -29.84
C ARG A 106 -6.29 -5.34 -29.19
N ASN A 107 -6.06 -6.50 -29.78
CA ASN A 107 -6.45 -7.77 -29.19
C ASN A 107 -5.69 -8.06 -27.88
N ALA A 108 -4.41 -7.76 -27.82
CA ALA A 108 -3.60 -7.92 -26.62
C ALA A 108 -4.00 -6.97 -25.48
N SER A 109 -4.55 -5.79 -25.79
CA SER A 109 -4.93 -4.78 -24.80
C SER A 109 -6.39 -4.90 -24.30
N LYS A 110 -7.15 -5.90 -24.71
CA LYS A 110 -8.57 -6.08 -24.32
C LYS A 110 -8.79 -6.11 -22.80
N PHE A 111 -7.85 -6.70 -22.04
CA PHE A 111 -7.93 -6.72 -20.59
C PHE A 111 -7.81 -5.30 -19.99
N LEU A 112 -6.98 -4.43 -20.57
CA LEU A 112 -6.89 -3.02 -20.15
C LEU A 112 -8.19 -2.28 -20.43
N LEU A 113 -8.79 -2.46 -21.63
CA LEU A 113 -10.06 -1.86 -21.96
C LEU A 113 -11.16 -2.27 -20.98
N LYS A 114 -11.23 -3.56 -20.65
CA LYS A 114 -12.15 -4.08 -19.65
C LYS A 114 -11.90 -3.45 -18.29
N ASN A 115 -10.65 -3.48 -17.80
CA ASN A 115 -10.28 -2.91 -16.50
C ASN A 115 -10.62 -1.41 -16.43
N MET A 116 -10.25 -0.63 -17.46
CA MET A 116 -10.58 0.80 -17.53
C MET A 116 -12.07 1.06 -17.47
N SER A 117 -12.88 0.29 -18.22
CA SER A 117 -14.33 0.41 -18.19
C SER A 117 -14.91 0.04 -16.83
N ASP A 118 -14.46 -1.04 -16.22
CA ASP A 118 -14.92 -1.48 -14.89
C ASP A 118 -14.56 -0.47 -13.79
N GLN A 119 -13.39 0.14 -13.88
CA GLN A 119 -12.97 1.18 -12.91
C GLN A 119 -13.73 2.49 -13.14
N LEU A 120 -14.04 2.85 -14.39
CA LEU A 120 -14.83 4.04 -14.70
C LEU A 120 -16.25 3.90 -14.15
N ILE A 121 -16.89 2.75 -14.35
CA ILE A 121 -18.24 2.45 -13.79
C ILE A 121 -18.22 2.57 -12.27
N TYR A 122 -17.19 2.03 -11.62
CA TYR A 122 -17.05 2.15 -10.17
C TYR A 122 -16.82 3.61 -9.72
N TRP A 123 -15.99 4.35 -10.45
CA TRP A 123 -15.74 5.77 -10.21
C TRP A 123 -17.03 6.60 -10.30
N GLU A 124 -17.79 6.44 -11.37
CA GLU A 124 -19.06 7.15 -11.61
C GLU A 124 -20.10 6.82 -10.54
N LYS A 125 -20.19 5.56 -10.12
CA LYS A 125 -21.11 5.12 -9.05
C LYS A 125 -20.94 5.92 -7.75
N TYR A 126 -19.73 6.37 -7.45
CA TYR A 126 -19.41 7.15 -6.24
C TYR A 126 -19.04 8.61 -6.54
N SER A 127 -19.41 9.10 -7.73
CA SER A 127 -19.13 10.48 -8.18
C SER A 127 -17.67 10.89 -8.02
N GLY A 128 -16.74 9.97 -8.24
CA GLY A 128 -15.30 10.19 -8.11
C GLY A 128 -14.77 10.38 -6.69
N ASN A 129 -15.62 10.29 -5.68
CA ASN A 129 -15.23 10.56 -4.29
C ASN A 129 -14.70 9.31 -3.59
N LEU A 130 -13.38 9.08 -3.68
CA LEU A 130 -12.72 7.96 -3.02
C LEU A 130 -12.72 8.09 -1.48
N ILE A 131 -12.81 9.31 -0.94
CA ILE A 131 -12.85 9.53 0.52
C ILE A 131 -14.06 8.84 1.14
N ILE A 132 -15.22 8.86 0.49
CA ILE A 132 -16.42 8.16 0.97
C ILE A 132 -16.14 6.65 1.08
N ARG A 133 -15.36 6.08 0.17
CA ARG A 133 -15.03 4.66 0.21
C ARG A 133 -14.03 4.32 1.32
N PHE A 134 -13.03 5.17 1.53
CA PHE A 134 -12.11 5.03 2.66
C PHE A 134 -12.83 5.20 4.00
N LYS A 135 -13.78 6.15 4.13
CA LYS A 135 -14.63 6.26 5.33
C LYS A 135 -15.42 4.97 5.57
N TYR A 136 -16.05 4.43 4.55
CA TYR A 136 -16.75 3.14 4.66
C TYR A 136 -15.82 2.02 5.15
N LEU A 137 -14.62 1.89 4.58
CA LEU A 137 -13.64 0.88 5.01
C LEU A 137 -13.24 1.07 6.48
N LEU A 138 -13.04 2.30 6.94
CA LEU A 138 -12.75 2.62 8.33
C LEU A 138 -13.91 2.22 9.26
N GLU A 139 -15.15 2.54 8.89
CA GLU A 139 -16.37 2.24 9.65
C GLU A 139 -16.61 0.72 9.81
N THR A 140 -16.13 -0.10 8.89
CA THR A 140 -16.20 -1.57 9.03
C THR A 140 -15.37 -2.10 10.20
N GLY A 141 -14.41 -1.32 10.72
CA GLY A 141 -13.43 -1.76 11.71
C GLY A 141 -12.39 -2.76 11.19
N CYS A 142 -12.39 -3.04 9.89
CA CYS A 142 -11.41 -3.94 9.25
C CYS A 142 -10.16 -3.18 8.76
N VAL A 143 -10.31 -1.91 8.44
CA VAL A 143 -9.21 -1.06 7.97
C VAL A 143 -8.94 0.04 9.01
N ASP A 144 -7.72 0.08 9.51
CA ASP A 144 -7.24 1.17 10.35
C ASP A 144 -6.56 2.22 9.46
N ILE A 145 -7.11 3.43 9.43
CA ILE A 145 -6.55 4.52 8.62
C ILE A 145 -5.71 5.42 9.52
N ILE A 146 -4.42 5.48 9.23
CA ILE A 146 -3.45 6.33 9.91
C ILE A 146 -3.01 7.49 9.00
N THR A 147 -2.41 8.52 9.60
CA THR A 147 -1.88 9.66 8.86
C THR A 147 -0.38 9.52 8.55
N CYS A 148 0.18 10.53 7.89
CA CYS A 148 1.60 10.72 7.64
C CYS A 148 1.97 12.16 7.97
N ALA A 149 3.24 12.57 7.90
CA ALA A 149 3.63 13.98 7.94
C ALA A 149 2.95 14.76 6.80
N ALA A 150 2.54 16.01 7.05
CA ALA A 150 1.62 16.77 6.19
C ALA A 150 2.03 16.83 4.70
N THR A 151 3.31 17.02 4.44
CA THR A 151 3.89 17.08 3.08
C THR A 151 4.89 15.95 2.84
N HIS A 152 4.81 14.86 3.61
CA HIS A 152 5.80 13.78 3.60
C HIS A 152 7.23 14.25 3.86
N GLY A 153 7.39 15.35 4.63
CA GLY A 153 8.71 15.88 4.97
C GLY A 153 9.53 14.90 5.79
N TYR A 154 10.79 14.66 5.40
CA TYR A 154 11.70 13.76 6.12
C TYR A 154 12.05 14.33 7.50
N LEU A 155 11.37 13.85 8.55
CA LEU A 155 11.39 14.43 9.89
C LEU A 155 12.79 14.53 10.51
N PRO A 156 13.71 13.56 10.32
CA PRO A 156 15.08 13.70 10.85
C PRO A 156 15.85 14.90 10.32
N ILE A 157 15.64 15.32 9.08
CA ILE A 157 16.25 16.56 8.56
C ILE A 157 15.55 17.80 9.12
N LEU A 158 14.23 17.74 9.29
CA LEU A 158 13.44 18.85 9.81
C LEU A 158 13.65 19.12 11.32
N ARG A 159 14.29 18.20 12.04
CA ARG A 159 14.49 18.29 13.50
C ARG A 159 15.23 19.55 13.98
N GLU A 160 16.02 20.15 13.12
CA GLU A 160 16.74 21.41 13.39
C GLU A 160 15.76 22.56 13.70
N ASN A 161 14.52 22.45 13.23
CA ASN A 161 13.42 23.33 13.59
C ASN A 161 12.23 22.49 14.14
N PRO A 162 12.15 22.29 15.46
CA PRO A 162 11.09 21.50 16.08
C PRO A 162 9.67 22.01 15.81
N GLU A 163 9.49 23.31 15.59
CA GLU A 163 8.20 23.90 15.24
C GLU A 163 7.73 23.43 13.85
N THR A 164 8.67 23.26 12.91
CA THR A 164 8.37 22.68 11.59
C THR A 164 7.89 21.23 11.73
N VAL A 165 8.56 20.41 12.54
CA VAL A 165 8.13 19.03 12.81
C VAL A 165 6.74 19.01 13.45
N LEU A 166 6.51 19.85 14.46
CA LEU A 166 5.22 19.98 15.12
C LEU A 166 4.13 20.44 14.13
N GLY A 167 4.45 21.37 13.24
CA GLY A 167 3.59 21.87 12.17
C GLY A 167 3.19 20.74 11.21
N GLN A 168 4.15 19.92 10.76
CA GLN A 168 3.91 18.75 9.91
C GLN A 168 2.93 17.76 10.56
N ILE A 169 3.13 17.45 11.84
CA ILE A 169 2.31 16.47 12.56
C ILE A 169 0.91 17.03 12.86
N LYS A 170 0.81 18.26 13.44
CA LYS A 170 -0.48 18.86 13.78
C LYS A 170 -1.36 19.11 12.55
N THR A 171 -0.77 19.56 11.44
CA THR A 171 -1.50 19.77 10.19
C THR A 171 -2.05 18.45 9.67
N ALA A 172 -1.25 17.39 9.68
CA ALA A 172 -1.68 16.06 9.25
C ALA A 172 -2.85 15.53 10.12
N ILE A 173 -2.75 15.63 11.44
CA ILE A 173 -3.82 15.19 12.36
C ILE A 173 -5.09 15.98 12.14
N ARG A 174 -5.00 17.29 11.98
CA ARG A 174 -6.15 18.18 11.73
C ARG A 174 -6.81 17.83 10.39
N HIS A 175 -6.03 17.63 9.35
CA HIS A 175 -6.51 17.25 8.03
C HIS A 175 -7.19 15.87 8.06
N HIS A 176 -6.58 14.88 8.72
CA HIS A 176 -7.18 13.55 8.90
C HIS A 176 -8.52 13.66 9.64
N HIS A 177 -8.56 14.40 10.77
CA HIS A 177 -9.80 14.58 11.55
C HIS A 177 -10.89 15.25 10.73
N SER A 178 -10.60 16.33 10.00
CA SER A 178 -11.59 17.01 9.15
C SER A 178 -12.10 16.14 7.99
N THR A 179 -11.30 15.14 7.56
CA THR A 179 -11.65 14.23 6.48
C THR A 179 -12.45 13.03 6.96
N PHE A 180 -12.05 12.40 8.07
CA PHE A 180 -12.60 11.12 8.53
C PHE A 180 -13.47 11.22 9.80
N ASP A 181 -13.62 12.41 10.35
CA ASP A 181 -14.37 12.71 11.61
C ASP A 181 -13.79 11.99 12.85
N VAL A 182 -12.61 11.41 12.74
CA VAL A 182 -11.86 10.76 13.82
C VAL A 182 -10.40 11.22 13.83
N LYS A 183 -9.78 11.28 15.02
CA LYS A 183 -8.35 11.55 15.14
C LYS A 183 -7.55 10.28 14.84
N PRO A 184 -6.46 10.36 14.07
CA PRO A 184 -5.60 9.21 13.83
C PRO A 184 -4.88 8.85 15.13
N LEU A 185 -4.81 7.55 15.45
CA LEU A 185 -4.00 7.05 16.56
C LEU A 185 -2.60 6.66 16.12
N GLY A 186 -2.41 6.35 14.85
CA GLY A 186 -1.13 5.99 14.25
C GLY A 186 -0.63 7.01 13.25
N ILE A 187 0.68 6.98 13.03
CA ILE A 187 1.36 7.77 12.01
C ILE A 187 2.37 6.91 11.25
N TRP A 188 2.41 7.07 9.94
CA TRP A 188 3.54 6.64 9.12
C TRP A 188 4.61 7.73 9.18
N LEU A 189 5.76 7.40 9.72
CA LEU A 189 6.91 8.30 9.65
C LEU A 189 7.50 8.23 8.24
N PRO A 190 7.68 9.35 7.54
CA PRO A 190 8.31 9.34 6.22
C PRO A 190 9.59 8.50 6.21
N GLU A 191 9.69 7.54 5.29
CA GLU A 191 10.78 6.57 5.16
C GLU A 191 11.00 5.68 6.40
N CYS A 192 9.97 5.51 7.25
CA CYS A 192 10.07 4.83 8.56
C CYS A 192 11.16 5.43 9.47
N ALA A 193 11.54 6.68 9.24
CA ALA A 193 12.67 7.31 9.88
C ALA A 193 12.31 7.93 11.24
N TYR A 194 13.13 7.66 12.21
CA TYR A 194 13.01 8.13 13.59
C TYR A 194 14.25 8.94 14.00
N TYR A 195 14.09 9.86 14.92
CA TYR A 195 15.17 10.53 15.65
C TYR A 195 14.81 10.65 17.14
N GLU A 196 15.83 10.75 17.98
CA GLU A 196 15.67 10.80 19.43
C GLU A 196 14.77 11.97 19.87
N ASN A 197 13.79 11.68 20.73
CA ASN A 197 12.76 12.60 21.25
C ASN A 197 11.59 12.94 20.28
N LEU A 198 11.55 12.40 19.06
CA LEU A 198 10.37 12.57 18.18
C LEU A 198 9.10 12.04 18.87
N ASP A 199 9.21 10.97 19.64
CA ASP A 199 8.10 10.35 20.37
C ASP A 199 7.43 11.29 21.38
N LYS A 200 8.15 12.27 21.97
CA LYS A 200 7.56 13.33 22.81
C LYS A 200 6.58 14.18 22.01
N ILE A 201 6.97 14.60 20.81
CA ILE A 201 6.13 15.41 19.94
C ILE A 201 4.90 14.59 19.50
N LEU A 202 5.10 13.30 19.17
CA LEU A 202 4.01 12.41 18.74
C LEU A 202 2.98 12.22 19.85
N ILE A 203 3.38 11.92 21.09
CA ILE A 203 2.46 11.69 22.21
C ILE A 203 1.70 12.95 22.59
N GLU A 204 2.35 14.12 22.59
CA GLU A 204 1.70 15.42 22.80
C GLU A 204 0.65 15.73 21.74
N CYS A 205 0.86 15.29 20.50
CA CYS A 205 -0.10 15.42 19.40
C CYS A 205 -1.21 14.36 19.44
N GLY A 206 -1.18 13.41 20.38
CA GLY A 206 -2.21 12.38 20.52
C GLY A 206 -1.95 11.10 19.71
N ILE A 207 -0.82 10.98 19.02
CA ILE A 207 -0.38 9.74 18.37
C ILE A 207 -0.02 8.70 19.43
N ARG A 208 -0.29 7.44 19.14
CA ARG A 208 -0.07 6.31 20.04
C ARG A 208 0.88 5.25 19.47
N TYR A 209 1.01 5.18 18.15
CA TYR A 209 1.91 4.21 17.51
C TYR A 209 2.43 4.71 16.16
N ALA A 210 3.59 4.14 15.80
CA ALA A 210 4.23 4.34 14.51
C ALA A 210 4.92 3.06 14.03
N VAL A 211 5.31 3.03 12.77
CA VAL A 211 6.09 1.94 12.16
C VAL A 211 7.53 2.42 11.95
N LEU A 212 8.48 1.56 12.27
CA LEU A 212 9.91 1.79 12.03
C LEU A 212 10.49 0.69 11.15
N ASP A 213 11.63 0.98 10.55
CA ASP A 213 12.44 -0.07 9.97
C ASP A 213 12.97 -1.01 11.05
N GLY A 214 13.30 -2.25 10.67
CA GLY A 214 13.72 -3.29 11.61
C GLY A 214 14.90 -2.89 12.49
N HIS A 215 15.86 -2.13 11.96
CA HIS A 215 17.03 -1.69 12.72
C HIS A 215 16.66 -0.76 13.90
N GLY A 216 15.68 0.11 13.72
CA GLY A 216 15.21 1.02 14.76
C GLY A 216 14.64 0.29 15.98
N ILE A 217 14.10 -0.92 15.77
CA ILE A 217 13.65 -1.80 16.84
C ILE A 217 14.81 -2.65 17.40
N LEU A 218 15.54 -3.34 16.52
CA LEU A 218 16.59 -4.29 16.95
C LEU A 218 17.73 -3.63 17.73
N ASN A 219 18.00 -2.35 17.47
CA ASN A 219 19.03 -1.58 18.14
C ASN A 219 18.51 -0.72 19.32
N SER A 220 17.21 -0.87 19.69
CA SER A 220 16.64 -0.15 20.83
C SER A 220 17.33 -0.47 22.15
N LYS A 221 17.19 0.44 23.13
CA LYS A 221 17.75 0.31 24.47
C LYS A 221 16.65 0.32 25.54
N PRO A 222 16.55 -0.72 26.42
CA PRO A 222 17.24 -2.02 26.31
C PRO A 222 16.84 -2.79 25.05
N ARG A 223 17.61 -3.81 24.66
CA ARG A 223 17.28 -4.62 23.50
C ARG A 223 15.91 -5.29 23.65
N PRO A 224 15.06 -5.31 22.63
CA PRO A 224 13.75 -5.93 22.70
C PRO A 224 13.87 -7.45 22.81
N ARG A 225 13.13 -8.03 23.76
CA ARG A 225 13.14 -9.47 24.02
C ARG A 225 12.71 -10.31 22.81
N TYR A 226 11.79 -9.77 22.00
CA TYR A 226 11.16 -10.47 20.88
C TYR A 226 11.57 -9.90 19.53
N GLY A 227 12.64 -9.10 19.47
CA GLY A 227 13.07 -8.45 18.23
C GLY A 227 11.95 -7.61 17.61
N VAL A 228 11.71 -7.78 16.31
CA VAL A 228 10.64 -7.08 15.56
C VAL A 228 9.28 -7.76 15.67
N TYR A 229 9.16 -8.90 16.35
CA TYR A 229 7.96 -9.74 16.37
C TYR A 229 6.96 -9.38 17.47
N ALA A 230 7.23 -8.34 18.24
CA ALA A 230 6.32 -7.70 19.17
C ALA A 230 6.55 -6.18 19.14
N PRO A 231 5.52 -5.36 19.41
CA PRO A 231 5.73 -3.93 19.55
C PRO A 231 6.61 -3.62 20.76
N ILE A 232 7.35 -2.51 20.71
CA ILE A 232 8.01 -1.89 21.86
C ILE A 232 7.30 -0.59 22.18
N CYS A 233 7.46 -0.09 23.41
CA CYS A 233 6.95 1.20 23.83
C CYS A 233 8.13 2.09 24.26
N SER A 234 8.21 3.30 23.72
CA SER A 234 9.19 4.27 24.25
C SER A 234 8.81 4.68 25.67
N LYS A 235 9.77 5.21 26.43
CA LYS A 235 9.50 5.76 27.77
C LYS A 235 8.46 6.88 27.78
N ASN A 236 8.23 7.54 26.66
CA ASN A 236 7.24 8.60 26.51
C ASN A 236 5.84 8.06 26.13
N GLY A 237 5.69 6.75 25.91
CA GLY A 237 4.38 6.11 25.73
C GLY A 237 3.92 5.88 24.28
N ILE A 238 4.82 5.98 23.29
CA ILE A 238 4.54 5.63 21.89
C ILE A 238 4.91 4.16 21.66
N ALA A 239 3.99 3.40 21.08
CA ALA A 239 4.26 2.04 20.62
C ALA A 239 4.88 2.07 19.22
N PHE A 240 5.95 1.29 19.03
CA PHE A 240 6.61 1.15 17.74
C PHE A 240 6.57 -0.30 17.26
N PHE A 241 6.23 -0.45 15.98
CA PHE A 241 6.21 -1.71 15.26
C PHE A 241 7.36 -1.76 14.27
N GLY A 242 8.11 -2.87 14.27
CA GLY A 242 9.29 -3.03 13.41
C GLY A 242 8.98 -3.83 12.16
N ARG A 243 9.44 -3.35 11.00
CA ARG A 243 9.41 -4.08 9.73
C ARG A 243 10.03 -5.48 9.90
N ASP A 244 9.31 -6.52 9.48
CA ASP A 244 9.87 -7.86 9.30
C ASP A 244 10.40 -8.03 7.87
N SER A 245 11.71 -8.10 7.71
CA SER A 245 12.37 -8.23 6.42
C SER A 245 11.98 -9.53 5.69
N GLN A 246 11.76 -10.63 6.40
CA GLN A 246 11.35 -11.88 5.80
C GLN A 246 9.95 -11.79 5.17
N SER A 247 9.08 -10.93 5.70
CA SER A 247 7.74 -10.69 5.15
C SER A 247 7.77 -9.69 3.99
N THR A 248 8.72 -8.76 3.97
CA THR A 248 8.73 -7.68 2.97
C THR A 248 9.57 -7.98 1.74
N LEU A 249 10.77 -8.55 1.88
CA LEU A 249 11.68 -8.81 0.76
C LEU A 249 11.06 -9.60 -0.40
N PRO A 250 10.28 -10.68 -0.17
CA PRO A 250 9.69 -11.45 -1.28
C PRO A 250 8.69 -10.67 -2.14
N VAL A 251 8.13 -9.58 -1.61
CA VAL A 251 7.14 -8.73 -2.29
C VAL A 251 7.78 -7.46 -2.84
N TRP A 252 8.84 -6.97 -2.17
CA TRP A 252 9.49 -5.71 -2.53
C TRP A 252 10.56 -5.84 -3.61
N SER A 253 11.28 -6.96 -3.64
CA SER A 253 12.41 -7.13 -4.56
C SER A 253 11.94 -7.40 -6.00
N ALA A 254 12.27 -6.51 -6.93
CA ALA A 254 12.02 -6.72 -8.36
C ALA A 254 12.94 -7.81 -8.98
N LYS A 255 14.07 -8.13 -8.34
CA LYS A 255 15.04 -9.13 -8.86
C LYS A 255 14.75 -10.54 -8.33
N GLU A 256 14.49 -10.66 -7.05
CA GLU A 256 14.34 -11.94 -6.34
C GLU A 256 12.93 -12.14 -5.77
N GLY A 257 12.09 -11.12 -5.85
CA GLY A 257 10.72 -11.13 -5.37
C GLY A 257 9.70 -11.53 -6.42
N PHE A 258 8.48 -11.73 -5.96
CA PHE A 258 7.34 -12.10 -6.81
C PHE A 258 7.10 -11.13 -7.97
N PRO A 259 7.20 -9.78 -7.80
CA PRO A 259 6.88 -8.84 -8.87
C PRO A 259 7.71 -8.98 -10.14
N GLY A 260 8.89 -9.62 -10.06
CA GLY A 260 9.78 -9.89 -11.20
C GLY A 260 9.43 -11.15 -12.01
N ASP A 261 8.32 -11.83 -11.73
CA ASP A 261 7.95 -13.07 -12.44
C ASP A 261 7.68 -12.82 -13.93
N PRO A 262 8.23 -13.65 -14.84
CA PRO A 262 8.03 -13.53 -16.28
C PRO A 262 6.59 -13.49 -16.78
N SER A 263 5.64 -13.96 -15.98
CA SER A 263 4.21 -13.97 -16.33
C SER A 263 3.54 -12.63 -16.11
N TYR A 264 4.13 -11.76 -15.28
CA TYR A 264 3.53 -10.50 -14.87
C TYR A 264 3.69 -9.38 -15.89
N ARG A 265 2.88 -8.34 -15.74
CA ARG A 265 2.88 -7.18 -16.63
C ARG A 265 4.23 -6.45 -16.53
N GLU A 266 4.83 -6.16 -17.70
CA GLU A 266 6.03 -5.36 -17.80
C GLU A 266 5.72 -3.89 -17.47
N TYR A 267 6.40 -3.36 -16.47
CA TYR A 267 6.19 -1.99 -16.01
C TYR A 267 6.75 -0.94 -16.97
N HIS A 268 7.92 -1.21 -17.56
CA HIS A 268 8.68 -0.24 -18.36
C HIS A 268 8.23 -0.18 -19.82
N LYS A 269 7.50 -1.18 -20.33
CA LYS A 269 7.03 -1.19 -21.71
C LYS A 269 5.63 -0.60 -21.83
N ASP A 270 5.59 0.70 -22.14
CA ASP A 270 4.37 1.49 -22.33
C ASP A 270 4.27 1.91 -23.81
N ILE A 271 3.10 1.71 -24.42
CA ILE A 271 2.88 2.04 -25.82
C ILE A 271 3.02 3.54 -26.10
N GLY A 272 2.91 4.40 -25.09
CA GLY A 272 3.12 5.84 -25.20
C GLY A 272 4.52 6.22 -25.69
N TRP A 273 5.51 5.37 -25.50
CA TRP A 273 6.85 5.53 -26.06
C TRP A 273 6.95 5.16 -27.55
N GLU A 274 6.02 4.34 -28.04
CA GLU A 274 6.06 3.77 -29.38
C GLU A 274 5.13 4.51 -30.35
N LEU A 275 4.14 5.26 -29.83
CA LEU A 275 3.18 5.99 -30.64
C LEU A 275 3.80 7.28 -31.24
N PRO A 276 3.54 7.58 -32.52
CA PRO A 276 4.04 8.79 -33.14
C PRO A 276 3.38 10.05 -32.55
N LEU A 277 4.14 11.12 -32.42
CA LEU A 277 3.70 12.36 -31.76
C LEU A 277 2.45 12.98 -32.39
N ASN A 278 2.30 12.91 -33.72
CA ASN A 278 1.10 13.42 -34.39
C ASN A 278 -0.16 12.69 -33.89
N LYS A 279 -0.11 11.37 -33.75
CA LYS A 279 -1.21 10.59 -33.20
C LYS A 279 -1.52 10.95 -31.75
N LEU A 280 -0.50 11.16 -30.92
CA LEU A 280 -0.67 11.62 -29.54
C LEU A 280 -1.34 12.99 -29.47
N LYS A 281 -0.96 13.91 -30.35
CA LYS A 281 -1.55 15.26 -30.45
C LYS A 281 -3.02 15.26 -30.82
N GLU A 282 -3.50 14.31 -31.66
CA GLU A 282 -4.91 14.13 -31.97
C GLU A 282 -5.76 13.84 -30.74
N HIS A 283 -5.13 13.28 -29.71
CA HIS A 283 -5.75 12.98 -28.41
C HIS A 283 -5.39 13.98 -27.30
N GLY A 284 -4.84 15.16 -27.67
CA GLY A 284 -4.49 16.22 -26.71
C GLY A 284 -3.24 15.94 -25.87
N ILE A 285 -2.40 14.96 -26.28
CA ILE A 285 -1.15 14.61 -25.59
C ILE A 285 0.01 15.27 -26.34
N SER A 286 0.67 16.22 -25.70
CA SER A 286 1.66 17.12 -26.35
C SER A 286 3.06 16.51 -26.52
N SER A 287 3.36 15.41 -25.84
CA SER A 287 4.71 14.80 -25.83
C SER A 287 4.66 13.28 -25.82
N ILE A 288 5.71 12.65 -26.35
CA ILE A 288 5.94 11.21 -26.20
C ILE A 288 6.32 10.94 -24.75
N ARG A 289 5.54 10.08 -24.06
CA ARG A 289 5.69 9.77 -22.62
C ARG A 289 4.92 8.51 -22.25
N PRO A 290 5.14 7.93 -21.05
CA PRO A 290 4.29 6.84 -20.53
C PRO A 290 2.84 7.32 -20.41
N LEU A 291 1.89 6.49 -20.80
CA LEU A 291 0.45 6.76 -20.77
C LEU A 291 -0.34 5.82 -19.84
N GLY A 292 0.34 4.88 -19.18
CA GLY A 292 -0.30 3.80 -18.44
C GLY A 292 -0.85 2.69 -19.34
N LEU A 293 -0.46 2.65 -20.63
CA LEU A 293 -0.94 1.70 -21.63
C LEU A 293 0.05 0.55 -21.83
N LYS A 294 0.06 -0.36 -20.86
CA LYS A 294 1.03 -1.46 -20.71
C LYS A 294 0.33 -2.80 -20.88
N PHE A 295 0.59 -3.51 -21.97
CA PHE A 295 -0.03 -4.81 -22.30
C PHE A 295 0.97 -5.87 -22.77
N TYR A 296 2.21 -5.75 -22.27
CA TYR A 296 3.25 -6.75 -22.42
C TYR A 296 3.56 -7.39 -21.07
N ARG A 297 4.12 -8.59 -21.07
CA ARG A 297 4.62 -9.27 -19.88
C ARG A 297 6.13 -9.17 -19.77
N ILE A 298 6.67 -9.41 -18.60
CA ILE A 298 8.11 -9.43 -18.35
C ILE A 298 8.82 -10.43 -19.27
N THR A 299 8.20 -11.57 -19.58
CA THR A 299 8.68 -12.63 -20.48
C THR A 299 9.98 -13.26 -20.00
N ASP A 300 11.03 -12.47 -19.93
CA ASP A 300 12.35 -12.78 -19.40
C ASP A 300 13.05 -11.47 -19.02
N ASN A 301 13.79 -11.47 -17.92
CA ASN A 301 14.50 -10.27 -17.46
C ASN A 301 15.76 -9.97 -18.29
N ALA A 302 16.25 -10.94 -19.05
CA ALA A 302 17.46 -10.81 -19.88
C ALA A 302 17.19 -10.24 -21.29
N ILE A 303 15.94 -10.22 -21.76
CA ILE A 303 15.60 -9.73 -23.11
C ILE A 303 15.27 -8.24 -23.12
N SER A 304 15.44 -7.61 -24.30
CA SER A 304 15.13 -6.19 -24.49
C SER A 304 13.62 -5.90 -24.42
N LEU A 305 13.25 -4.64 -24.17
CA LEU A 305 11.84 -4.23 -24.16
C LEU A 305 11.16 -4.50 -25.51
N GLY A 306 11.89 -4.46 -26.63
CA GLY A 306 11.37 -4.74 -27.98
C GLY A 306 10.89 -6.18 -28.16
N GLU A 307 11.48 -7.12 -27.44
CA GLU A 307 11.25 -8.57 -27.58
C GLU A 307 10.24 -9.14 -26.58
N LYS A 308 9.64 -8.29 -25.73
CA LYS A 308 8.62 -8.72 -24.73
C LYS A 308 7.36 -9.25 -25.41
N ASP A 309 6.85 -10.36 -24.90
CA ASP A 309 5.58 -10.95 -25.34
C ASP A 309 4.36 -10.16 -24.82
N PHE A 310 3.23 -10.36 -25.46
CA PHE A 310 1.98 -9.85 -24.96
C PHE A 310 1.57 -10.48 -23.63
N TYR A 311 0.96 -9.65 -22.79
CA TYR A 311 0.44 -10.05 -21.49
C TYR A 311 -0.68 -11.07 -21.63
N LYS A 312 -0.73 -12.02 -20.70
CA LYS A 312 -1.73 -13.08 -20.62
C LYS A 312 -2.38 -13.06 -19.24
N GLU A 313 -3.54 -12.42 -19.13
CA GLU A 313 -4.26 -12.20 -17.86
C GLU A 313 -4.40 -13.48 -17.04
N ASN A 314 -4.98 -14.53 -17.60
CA ASN A 314 -5.20 -15.80 -16.88
C ASN A 314 -3.91 -16.44 -16.34
N LEU A 315 -2.78 -16.27 -17.06
CA LEU A 315 -1.48 -16.79 -16.61
C LEU A 315 -0.97 -16.00 -15.41
N ALA A 316 -1.08 -14.69 -15.48
CA ALA A 316 -0.63 -13.79 -14.42
C ALA A 316 -1.50 -13.92 -13.16
N GLU A 317 -2.83 -14.02 -13.30
CA GLU A 317 -3.75 -14.25 -12.19
C GLU A 317 -3.42 -15.54 -11.44
N LYS A 318 -3.29 -16.65 -12.18
CA LYS A 318 -2.90 -17.94 -11.59
C LYS A 318 -1.55 -17.85 -10.87
N LYS A 319 -0.60 -17.13 -11.45
CA LYS A 319 0.72 -16.94 -10.83
C LYS A 319 0.63 -16.10 -9.55
N ALA A 320 -0.22 -15.08 -9.50
CA ALA A 320 -0.45 -14.28 -8.30
C ALA A 320 -1.10 -15.11 -7.18
N GLU A 321 -2.01 -16.02 -7.52
CA GLU A 321 -2.58 -16.99 -6.57
C GLU A 321 -1.51 -17.95 -6.01
N GLU A 322 -0.65 -18.50 -6.88
CA GLU A 322 0.47 -19.36 -6.47
C GLU A 322 1.44 -18.62 -5.53
N HIS A 323 1.78 -17.37 -5.85
CA HIS A 323 2.67 -16.55 -5.03
C HIS A 323 2.06 -16.20 -3.67
N ALA A 324 0.76 -15.94 -3.60
CA ALA A 324 0.06 -15.73 -2.33
C ALA A 324 0.11 -16.99 -1.45
N GLU A 325 -0.08 -18.19 -2.03
CA GLU A 325 0.01 -19.46 -1.32
C GLU A 325 1.44 -19.71 -0.81
N ILE A 326 2.46 -19.47 -1.64
CA ILE A 326 3.88 -19.57 -1.26
C ILE A 326 4.20 -18.59 -0.12
N TYR A 327 3.74 -17.36 -0.23
CA TYR A 327 3.95 -16.34 0.80
C TYR A 327 3.36 -16.78 2.15
N LEU A 328 2.09 -17.18 2.16
CA LEU A 328 1.41 -17.62 3.37
C LEU A 328 2.04 -18.88 3.99
N SER A 329 2.45 -19.84 3.16
CA SER A 329 3.17 -21.03 3.63
C SER A 329 4.47 -20.65 4.34
N ARG A 330 5.29 -19.78 3.74
CA ARG A 330 6.54 -19.30 4.34
C ARG A 330 6.30 -18.52 5.65
N ARG A 331 5.24 -17.71 5.73
CA ARG A 331 4.89 -16.97 6.97
C ARG A 331 4.36 -17.91 8.05
N SER A 332 3.59 -18.92 7.69
CA SER A 332 3.17 -19.95 8.62
C SER A 332 4.36 -20.70 9.25
N GLU A 333 5.35 -21.08 8.44
CA GLU A 333 6.57 -21.73 8.92
C GLU A 333 7.39 -20.80 9.84
N GLN A 334 7.51 -19.51 9.48
CA GLN A 334 8.17 -18.50 10.32
C GLN A 334 7.48 -18.40 11.69
N LEU A 335 6.15 -18.26 11.71
CA LEU A 335 5.38 -18.20 12.94
C LEU A 335 5.49 -19.45 13.79
N LYS A 336 5.51 -20.65 13.18
CA LYS A 336 5.78 -21.92 13.90
C LYS A 336 7.13 -21.89 14.61
N LYS A 337 8.19 -21.46 13.92
CA LYS A 337 9.54 -21.34 14.50
C LYS A 337 9.59 -20.33 15.66
N LEU A 338 8.91 -19.20 15.52
CA LEU A 338 8.82 -18.19 16.58
C LEU A 338 8.09 -18.73 17.82
N ASN A 339 7.00 -19.48 17.64
CA ASN A 339 6.26 -20.10 18.75
C ASN A 339 7.05 -21.17 19.50
N LEU A 340 7.96 -21.88 18.83
CA LEU A 340 8.86 -22.83 19.48
C LEU A 340 9.91 -22.11 20.35
N ASN A 341 10.41 -20.96 19.90
CA ASN A 341 11.46 -20.20 20.58
C ASN A 341 10.92 -19.27 21.66
N TYR A 342 9.68 -18.81 21.52
CA TYR A 342 9.08 -17.80 22.39
C TYR A 342 7.67 -18.19 22.82
N LYS A 343 7.35 -18.00 24.08
CA LYS A 343 6.00 -18.26 24.64
C LYS A 343 5.12 -17.01 24.56
N PHE A 344 4.91 -16.48 23.35
CA PHE A 344 4.04 -15.32 23.11
C PHE A 344 3.33 -15.45 21.76
N ASN A 345 2.41 -14.52 21.46
CA ASN A 345 1.71 -14.47 20.18
C ASN A 345 2.43 -13.51 19.21
N PRO A 346 3.26 -14.00 18.28
CA PRO A 346 4.08 -13.15 17.42
C PRO A 346 3.27 -12.39 16.40
N ILE A 347 3.80 -11.22 16.01
CA ILE A 347 3.28 -10.43 14.91
C ILE A 347 4.37 -10.22 13.85
N LEU A 348 4.01 -10.45 12.59
CA LEU A 348 4.83 -10.11 11.43
C LEU A 348 4.33 -8.79 10.86
N ILE A 349 5.19 -7.80 10.77
CA ILE A 349 4.87 -6.45 10.27
C ILE A 349 5.40 -6.31 8.86
N ALA A 350 4.49 -6.17 7.90
CA ALA A 350 4.78 -6.12 6.47
C ALA A 350 4.34 -4.76 5.86
N PRO A 351 5.17 -3.71 6.01
CA PRO A 351 4.89 -2.40 5.44
C PRO A 351 5.37 -2.30 3.99
N PHE A 352 4.56 -1.65 3.16
CA PHE A 352 4.80 -1.41 1.75
C PHE A 352 4.23 -0.06 1.32
N ASP A 353 4.76 0.51 0.24
CA ASP A 353 4.04 1.55 -0.48
C ASP A 353 2.79 0.93 -1.14
N ALA A 354 1.66 1.60 -1.03
CA ALA A 354 0.41 1.10 -1.58
C ALA A 354 0.49 0.97 -3.11
N GLU A 355 1.22 1.87 -3.76
CA GLU A 355 1.41 1.94 -5.22
C GLU A 355 2.16 0.73 -5.78
N LEU A 356 2.85 -0.02 -4.93
CA LEU A 356 3.39 -1.33 -5.30
C LEU A 356 2.27 -2.26 -5.78
N PHE A 357 1.11 -2.24 -5.10
CA PHE A 357 -0.01 -3.12 -5.39
C PHE A 357 -0.93 -2.52 -6.45
N GLY A 358 -0.61 -2.78 -7.72
CA GLY A 358 -1.39 -2.40 -8.89
C GLY A 358 -0.66 -1.48 -9.85
N HIS A 359 0.11 -0.51 -9.37
CA HIS A 359 0.85 0.40 -10.24
C HIS A 359 2.20 -0.18 -10.65
N TRP A 360 3.08 -0.50 -9.70
CA TRP A 360 4.38 -1.12 -10.01
C TRP A 360 4.27 -2.62 -10.26
N TRP A 361 3.45 -3.31 -9.48
CA TRP A 361 3.09 -4.71 -9.63
C TRP A 361 1.60 -4.84 -9.90
N TYR A 362 1.23 -4.92 -11.17
CA TYR A 362 -0.17 -4.89 -11.63
C TYR A 362 -1.04 -5.97 -10.98
N GLU A 363 -0.48 -7.13 -10.72
CA GLU A 363 -1.15 -8.27 -10.10
C GLU A 363 -1.20 -8.19 -8.57
N GLY A 364 -0.60 -7.14 -7.98
CA GLY A 364 -0.59 -6.94 -6.53
C GLY A 364 -1.95 -6.99 -5.85
N PRO A 365 -3.02 -6.37 -6.38
CA PRO A 365 -4.37 -6.49 -5.83
C PRO A 365 -4.90 -7.93 -5.82
N ILE A 366 -4.59 -8.73 -6.85
CA ILE A 366 -4.97 -10.16 -6.92
C ILE A 366 -4.23 -10.96 -5.85
N PHE A 367 -2.94 -10.70 -5.68
CA PHE A 367 -2.15 -11.29 -4.60
C PHE A 367 -2.76 -10.97 -3.22
N LEU A 368 -3.07 -9.71 -2.92
CA LEU A 368 -3.70 -9.31 -1.65
C LEU A 368 -5.05 -9.99 -1.43
N LYS A 369 -5.90 -10.05 -2.47
CA LYS A 369 -7.18 -10.78 -2.41
C LYS A 369 -7.00 -12.24 -1.98
N ASN A 370 -5.99 -12.92 -2.52
CA ASN A 370 -5.69 -14.30 -2.17
C ASN A 370 -5.05 -14.43 -0.79
N ILE A 371 -4.29 -13.45 -0.32
CA ILE A 371 -3.83 -13.38 1.08
C ILE A 371 -5.02 -13.32 2.03
N PHE A 372 -6.00 -12.43 1.81
CA PHE A 372 -7.20 -12.34 2.65
C PHE A 372 -7.98 -13.67 2.66
N LYS A 373 -8.21 -14.25 1.49
CA LYS A 373 -8.98 -15.49 1.32
C LYS A 373 -8.33 -16.70 2.01
N ASN A 374 -7.00 -16.83 1.97
CA ASN A 374 -6.31 -18.07 2.33
C ASN A 374 -5.55 -18.02 3.67
N SER A 375 -5.33 -16.85 4.30
CA SER A 375 -4.50 -16.72 5.51
C SER A 375 -4.99 -17.60 6.68
N LYS A 376 -6.30 -17.74 6.85
CA LYS A 376 -6.91 -18.61 7.87
C LYS A 376 -6.56 -20.11 7.70
N LYS A 377 -6.47 -20.58 6.46
CA LYS A 377 -6.04 -21.94 6.11
C LYS A 377 -4.60 -22.20 6.55
N HIS A 378 -3.77 -21.18 6.54
CA HIS A 378 -2.37 -21.21 7.01
C HIS A 378 -2.22 -20.91 8.51
N LEU A 379 -3.33 -20.82 9.25
CA LEU A 379 -3.36 -20.47 10.68
C LEU A 379 -2.74 -19.10 10.99
N ILE A 380 -2.85 -18.16 10.07
CA ILE A 380 -2.38 -16.78 10.20
C ILE A 380 -3.59 -15.88 10.43
N LYS A 381 -3.57 -15.06 11.49
CA LYS A 381 -4.56 -14.02 11.72
C LYS A 381 -4.11 -12.73 11.05
N LEU A 382 -4.87 -12.24 10.08
CA LEU A 382 -4.65 -10.89 9.57
C LEU A 382 -5.22 -9.87 10.55
N THR A 383 -4.49 -8.77 10.73
CA THR A 383 -4.82 -7.76 11.74
C THR A 383 -4.33 -6.38 11.31
N HIS A 384 -4.85 -5.34 11.93
CA HIS A 384 -4.31 -3.99 11.85
C HIS A 384 -3.61 -3.61 13.16
N LEU A 385 -2.74 -2.59 13.12
CA LEU A 385 -1.86 -2.26 14.24
C LEU A 385 -2.62 -1.85 15.50
N ARG A 386 -3.71 -1.10 15.35
CA ARG A 386 -4.57 -0.67 16.47
C ARG A 386 -5.15 -1.86 17.23
N GLU A 387 -5.56 -2.94 16.55
CA GLU A 387 -6.09 -4.15 17.20
C GLU A 387 -5.00 -4.83 18.04
N ILE A 388 -3.77 -4.90 17.56
CA ILE A 388 -2.65 -5.49 18.30
C ILE A 388 -2.42 -4.73 19.62
N LEU A 389 -2.45 -3.42 19.60
CA LEU A 389 -2.27 -2.64 20.84
C LEU A 389 -3.38 -2.89 21.84
N SER A 390 -4.62 -3.01 21.40
CA SER A 390 -5.75 -3.30 22.28
C SER A 390 -5.69 -4.68 22.92
N LEU A 391 -5.04 -5.64 22.26
CA LEU A 391 -4.89 -7.02 22.72
C LEU A 391 -3.59 -7.27 23.49
N SER A 392 -2.67 -6.33 23.53
CA SER A 392 -1.34 -6.46 24.14
C SER A 392 -1.34 -5.86 25.56
N PRO A 393 -1.55 -6.69 26.61
CA PRO A 393 -1.65 -6.17 27.99
C PRO A 393 -0.32 -5.61 28.52
N TYR A 394 0.80 -6.08 27.97
CA TYR A 394 2.15 -5.66 28.36
C TYR A 394 3.01 -5.48 27.12
N ILE A 395 3.63 -4.31 27.00
CA ILE A 395 4.59 -3.97 25.94
C ILE A 395 5.90 -3.62 26.62
N GLN A 396 7.01 -4.18 26.15
CA GLN A 396 8.34 -3.90 26.69
C GLN A 396 8.71 -2.44 26.44
N VAL A 397 9.18 -1.75 27.48
CA VAL A 397 9.68 -0.39 27.36
C VAL A 397 11.12 -0.43 26.81
N CYS A 398 11.29 0.13 25.62
CA CYS A 398 12.57 0.27 24.91
C CYS A 398 12.57 1.58 24.15
N ASP A 399 13.62 2.37 24.26
CA ASP A 399 13.78 3.56 23.43
C ASP A 399 14.30 3.16 22.05
N PRO A 400 13.58 3.47 20.95
CA PRO A 400 14.00 3.07 19.61
C PRO A 400 15.32 3.75 19.20
N SER A 401 16.04 3.12 18.28
CA SER A 401 17.25 3.68 17.68
C SER A 401 16.88 4.50 16.44
N PRO A 402 17.58 5.63 16.22
CA PRO A 402 17.52 6.36 14.95
C PRO A 402 17.96 5.53 13.76
#